data_6e9f82da649d72d8e41a82af2575d852
#
_entry.id   6e9f82da649d72d8e41a82af2575d852
#
_cell.length_a   1.000
_cell.length_b   1.000
_cell.length_c   1.000
_cell.angle_alpha   90.00
_cell.angle_beta   90.00
_cell.angle_gamma   90.00
#
_symmetry.space_group_name_H-M   'P 1'
#
loop_
_entity.id
_entity.type
_entity.pdbx_description
1 polymer ?
#
loop_
_entity_poly.entity_id
_entity_poly.type
_entity_poly.pdbx_seq_one_letter_code
_entity_poly.pdbx_strand_id
1 'polypeptide(L)' 'GEQVICDLTLRIDPQLSLTAAHALSHAFEDRLKEDFDLYDVIIHIEPAKST' A
#
# COMPACT_ATOMS: atom_id res chain seq x y z
N GLY A 1 -3.02 16.94 -18.01
CA GLY A 1 -2.56 17.17 -16.67
C GLY A 1 -1.33 16.36 -16.31
N GLU A 2 -0.76 16.64 -15.21
CA GLU A 2 0.41 15.93 -14.73
C GLU A 2 0.02 14.53 -14.25
N GLN A 3 0.87 13.55 -14.55
CA GLN A 3 0.68 12.19 -14.07
C GLN A 3 1.43 12.04 -12.76
N VAL A 4 0.70 11.93 -11.68
CA VAL A 4 1.29 11.78 -10.35
C VAL A 4 1.27 10.32 -9.96
N ILE A 5 2.45 9.81 -9.61
CA ILE A 5 2.60 8.42 -9.15
C ILE A 5 2.98 8.45 -7.68
N CYS A 6 2.27 7.68 -6.88
CA CYS A 6 2.58 7.51 -5.47
C CYS A 6 3.35 6.20 -5.29
N ASP A 7 4.52 6.28 -4.69
CA ASP A 7 5.35 5.11 -4.39
C ASP A 7 5.56 5.08 -2.88
N LEU A 8 5.08 4.03 -2.22
CA LEU A 8 5.18 3.94 -0.78
C LEU A 8 5.46 2.52 -0.30
N THR A 9 5.92 2.42 0.92
CA THR A 9 6.19 1.14 1.57
C THR A 9 5.26 0.97 2.76
N LEU A 10 4.55 -0.16 2.78
CA LEU A 10 3.76 -0.56 3.93
C LEU A 10 4.53 -1.56 4.76
N ARG A 11 4.67 -1.28 6.04
CA ARG A 11 5.27 -2.23 6.98
C ARG A 11 4.14 -2.93 7.72
N ILE A 12 4.10 -4.23 7.57
CA ILE A 12 2.99 -5.05 8.04
C ILE A 12 3.50 -6.06 9.04
N ASP A 13 2.67 -6.33 10.07
CA ASP A 13 2.97 -7.35 11.06
C ASP A 13 3.30 -8.66 10.35
N PRO A 14 4.50 -9.25 10.60
CA PRO A 14 4.89 -10.50 9.93
C PRO A 14 4.00 -11.69 10.32
N GLN A 15 3.17 -11.55 11.36
CA GLN A 15 2.22 -12.60 11.73
C GLN A 15 0.98 -12.62 10.83
N LEU A 16 0.76 -11.57 10.06
CA LEU A 16 -0.37 -11.53 9.14
C LEU A 16 -0.18 -12.54 7.99
N SER A 17 -1.27 -13.19 7.61
CA SER A 17 -1.23 -14.08 6.44
C SER A 17 -0.98 -13.29 5.18
N LEU A 18 -0.47 -13.96 4.16
CA LEU A 18 -0.26 -13.33 2.86
C LEU A 18 -1.57 -12.79 2.29
N THR A 19 -2.67 -13.54 2.45
CA THR A 19 -3.98 -13.12 1.98
C THR A 19 -4.43 -11.83 2.66
N ALA A 20 -4.25 -11.76 3.99
CA ALA A 20 -4.64 -10.56 4.74
C ALA A 20 -3.77 -9.36 4.36
N ALA A 21 -2.47 -9.57 4.19
CA ALA A 21 -1.56 -8.50 3.78
C ALA A 21 -1.93 -7.97 2.39
N HIS A 22 -2.27 -8.86 1.47
CA HIS A 22 -2.67 -8.48 0.12
C HIS A 22 -3.96 -7.65 0.15
N ALA A 23 -4.95 -8.11 0.92
CA ALA A 23 -6.21 -7.38 1.05
C ALA A 23 -5.98 -5.97 1.62
N LEU A 24 -5.09 -5.87 2.60
CA LEU A 24 -4.76 -4.59 3.22
C LEU A 24 -4.11 -3.63 2.21
N SER A 25 -3.18 -4.14 1.39
CA SER A 25 -2.53 -3.30 0.39
C SER A 25 -3.52 -2.79 -0.67
N HIS A 26 -4.48 -3.63 -1.07
CA HIS A 26 -5.51 -3.21 -2.00
C HIS A 26 -6.43 -2.14 -1.40
N ALA A 27 -6.80 -2.29 -0.14
CA ALA A 27 -7.62 -1.30 0.56
C ALA A 27 -6.90 0.04 0.63
N PHE A 28 -5.60 0.04 0.88
CA PHE A 28 -4.78 1.23 0.90
C PHE A 28 -4.72 1.89 -0.46
N GLU A 29 -4.49 1.10 -1.49
CA GLU A 29 -4.43 1.59 -2.86
C GLU A 29 -5.73 2.27 -3.26
N ASP A 30 -6.86 1.61 -2.99
CA ASP A 30 -8.18 2.14 -3.31
C ASP A 30 -8.43 3.46 -2.60
N ARG A 31 -8.06 3.53 -1.32
CA ARG A 31 -8.27 4.74 -0.52
C ARG A 31 -7.43 5.91 -1.05
N LEU A 32 -6.18 5.63 -1.41
CA LEU A 32 -5.32 6.67 -1.97
C LEU A 32 -5.86 7.19 -3.29
N LYS A 33 -6.37 6.31 -4.13
CA LYS A 33 -6.96 6.72 -5.40
C LYS A 33 -8.26 7.49 -5.23
N GLU A 34 -9.01 7.22 -4.17
CA GLU A 34 -10.22 7.98 -3.85
C GLU A 34 -9.90 9.38 -3.35
N ASP A 35 -8.87 9.49 -2.50
CA ASP A 35 -8.54 10.74 -1.84
C ASP A 35 -7.67 11.67 -2.69
N PHE A 36 -6.93 11.11 -3.64
CA PHE A 36 -5.99 11.87 -4.47
C PHE A 36 -6.16 11.50 -5.94
N ASP A 37 -5.93 12.46 -6.80
CA ASP A 37 -5.97 12.25 -8.24
C ASP A 37 -4.63 11.68 -8.69
N LEU A 38 -4.46 10.38 -8.55
CA LEU A 38 -3.21 9.70 -8.85
C LEU A 38 -3.30 8.93 -10.16
N TYR A 39 -2.21 9.01 -10.93
CA TYR A 39 -2.08 8.21 -12.14
C TYR A 39 -1.88 6.73 -11.80
N ASP A 40 -1.04 6.48 -10.80
CA ASP A 40 -0.76 5.12 -10.37
C ASP A 40 -0.27 5.12 -8.92
N VAL A 41 -0.36 3.95 -8.27
CA VAL A 41 0.10 3.74 -6.91
C VAL A 41 0.96 2.49 -6.89
N ILE A 42 2.19 2.63 -6.43
CA ILE A 42 3.11 1.51 -6.25
C ILE A 42 3.26 1.26 -4.76
N ILE A 43 2.91 0.08 -4.31
CA ILE A 43 2.99 -0.27 -2.89
C ILE A 43 3.97 -1.42 -2.72
N HIS A 44 5.02 -1.18 -1.94
CA HIS A 44 5.96 -2.19 -1.51
C HIS A 44 5.54 -2.67 -0.12
N ILE A 45 5.57 -3.97 0.09
CA ILE A 45 5.19 -4.54 1.39
C ILE A 45 6.45 -5.11 2.04
N GLU A 46 6.69 -4.69 3.27
CA GLU A 46 7.81 -5.17 4.07
C GLU A 46 7.31 -5.60 5.45
N PRO A 47 7.96 -6.58 6.07
CA PRO A 47 7.61 -6.94 7.44
C PRO A 47 8.00 -5.82 8.39
N ALA A 48 7.12 -5.51 9.32
CA ALA A 48 7.43 -4.56 10.37
C ALA A 48 8.50 -5.16 11.28
N LYS A 49 9.43 -4.33 11.74
CA LYS A 49 10.44 -4.79 12.66
C LYS A 49 9.84 -5.04 14.03
N SER A 50 10.08 -6.23 14.57
CA SER A 50 9.77 -6.45 15.96
C SER A 50 10.98 -6.04 16.79
N THR A 51 10.77 -5.27 17.78
CA THR A 51 11.83 -4.81 18.70
C THR A 51 11.90 -5.72 19.91
#